data_901a22db98b4d7371b11cfd84d98ee23
#
_entry.id   901a22db98b4d7371b11cfd84d98ee23
#
_cell.length_a   1.000
_cell.length_b   1.000
_cell.length_c   1.000
_cell.angle_alpha   90.00
_cell.angle_beta   90.00
_cell.angle_gamma   90.00
#
_symmetry.space_group_name_H-M   'P 1'
#
loop_
_entity.id
_entity.type
_entity.pdbx_description
1 polymer ?
#
loop_
_entity_poly.entity_id
_entity_poly.type
_entity_poly.pdbx_seq_one_letter_code
_entity_poly.pdbx_strand_id
1 'polypeptide(L)' 'VKRLSEIVQVAFSQRRKLLRHTLGRWLDAQGLSGRFDVQRRAEEVPVAEYVALALATPA' A
#
# COMPACT_ATOMS: atom_id res chain seq x y z
N VAL A 1 0.18 -3.85 -14.22
CA VAL A 1 1.23 -3.12 -13.51
C VAL A 1 1.75 -3.97 -12.37
N LYS A 2 3.02 -4.32 -12.41
CA LYS A 2 3.63 -5.22 -11.42
C LYS A 2 3.51 -4.68 -10.00
N ARG A 3 3.78 -3.41 -9.82
CA ARG A 3 3.75 -2.81 -8.49
C ARG A 3 2.35 -2.77 -7.91
N LEU A 4 1.35 -2.63 -8.74
CA LEU A 4 -0.03 -2.64 -8.28
C LEU A 4 -0.38 -3.99 -7.66
N SER A 5 -0.06 -5.10 -8.33
CA SER A 5 -0.29 -6.44 -7.80
C SER A 5 0.42 -6.65 -6.47
N GLU A 6 1.67 -6.24 -6.40
CA GLU A 6 2.48 -6.37 -5.19
C GLU A 6 1.89 -5.56 -4.05
N ILE A 7 1.52 -4.31 -4.32
CA ILE A 7 0.93 -3.42 -3.32
C ILE A 7 -0.37 -4.00 -2.77
N VAL A 8 -1.26 -4.44 -3.65
CA VAL A 8 -2.54 -5.02 -3.25
C VAL A 8 -2.32 -6.29 -2.44
N GLN A 9 -1.41 -7.13 -2.87
CA GLN A 9 -1.11 -8.37 -2.16
C GLN A 9 -0.59 -8.09 -0.74
N VAL A 10 0.30 -7.14 -0.59
CA VAL A 10 0.81 -6.75 0.72
C VAL A 10 -0.30 -6.15 1.57
N ALA A 11 -1.08 -5.24 0.99
CA ALA A 11 -2.15 -4.56 1.73
C ALA A 11 -3.19 -5.55 2.26
N PHE A 12 -3.56 -6.55 1.46
CA PHE A 12 -4.59 -7.51 1.85
C PHE A 12 -4.05 -8.74 2.57
N SER A 13 -2.75 -8.82 2.81
CA SER A 13 -2.15 -9.96 3.53
C SER A 13 -2.72 -10.07 4.95
N GLN A 14 -3.06 -8.95 5.58
CA GLN A 14 -3.70 -8.91 6.89
C GLN A 14 -4.77 -7.82 6.87
N ARG A 15 -5.86 -8.07 6.15
CA ARG A 15 -6.89 -7.07 5.88
C ARG A 15 -7.56 -6.50 7.12
N ARG A 16 -7.52 -7.20 8.25
CA ARG A 16 -8.13 -6.74 9.50
C ARG A 16 -7.24 -5.76 10.26
N LYS A 17 -5.95 -5.71 9.92
CA LYS A 17 -5.01 -4.80 10.55
C LYS A 17 -4.90 -3.50 9.77
N LEU A 18 -4.47 -2.45 10.46
CA LEU A 18 -4.18 -1.19 9.78
C LEU A 18 -3.03 -1.38 8.81
N LEU A 19 -3.07 -0.64 7.71
CA LEU A 19 -2.05 -0.75 6.67
C LEU A 19 -0.64 -0.42 7.18
N ARG A 20 -0.53 0.33 8.27
CA ARG A 20 0.79 0.62 8.86
C ARG A 20 1.56 -0.64 9.25
N HIS A 21 0.86 -1.74 9.48
CA HIS A 21 1.49 -3.02 9.86
C HIS A 21 1.87 -3.87 8.65
N THR A 22 1.37 -3.53 7.48
CA THR A 22 1.62 -4.28 6.25
C THR A 22 2.21 -3.37 5.19
N LEU A 23 1.35 -2.58 4.52
CA LEU A 23 1.77 -1.70 3.44
C LEU A 23 2.74 -0.62 3.94
N GLY A 24 2.54 -0.11 5.15
CA GLY A 24 3.44 0.89 5.72
C GLY A 24 4.89 0.41 5.79
N ARG A 25 5.08 -0.84 6.21
CA ARG A 25 6.41 -1.44 6.26
C ARG A 25 7.00 -1.61 4.87
N TRP A 26 6.16 -2.01 3.93
CA TRP A 26 6.59 -2.15 2.54
C TRP A 26 7.02 -0.81 1.96
N LEU A 27 6.25 0.24 2.26
CA LEU A 27 6.58 1.60 1.80
C LEU A 27 7.89 2.10 2.42
N ASP A 28 8.12 1.81 3.70
CA ASP A 28 9.38 2.17 4.34
C ASP A 28 10.55 1.52 3.62
N ALA A 29 10.43 0.25 3.26
CA ALA A 29 11.48 -0.47 2.53
C ALA A 29 11.72 0.12 1.15
N GLN A 30 10.70 0.73 0.54
CA GLN A 30 10.82 1.36 -0.77
C GLN A 30 11.23 2.83 -0.69
N GLY A 31 11.41 3.36 0.52
CA GLY A 31 11.74 4.77 0.69
C GLY A 31 10.57 5.71 0.47
N LEU A 32 9.33 5.21 0.60
CA LEU A 32 8.11 5.96 0.35
C LEU A 32 7.34 6.26 1.63
N SER A 33 7.99 6.18 2.78
CA SER A 33 7.35 6.45 4.06
C SER A 33 6.67 7.82 4.07
N GLY A 34 5.43 7.86 4.57
CA GLY A 34 4.68 9.11 4.67
C GLY A 34 3.97 9.55 3.40
N ARG A 35 4.08 8.78 2.32
CA ARG A 35 3.45 9.13 1.05
C ARG A 35 2.04 8.58 0.87
N PHE A 36 1.59 7.78 1.81
CA PHE A 36 0.30 7.13 1.73
C PHE A 36 -0.30 7.05 3.12
N ASP A 37 -1.62 7.25 3.22
CA ASP A 37 -2.30 7.16 4.51
C ASP A 37 -2.46 5.68 4.88
N VAL A 38 -1.65 5.22 5.82
CA VAL A 38 -1.65 3.83 6.28
C VAL A 38 -2.43 3.64 7.58
N GLN A 39 -3.15 4.66 8.02
CA GLN A 39 -4.00 4.58 9.22
C GLN A 39 -5.38 4.03 8.90
N ARG A 40 -5.50 3.34 7.78
CA ARG A 40 -6.74 2.71 7.30
C ARG A 40 -6.50 1.22 7.11
N ARG A 41 -7.58 0.46 7.01
CA ARG A 41 -7.51 -0.94 6.63
C ARG A 41 -7.54 -1.06 5.11
N ALA A 42 -7.08 -2.23 4.61
CA ALA A 42 -6.98 -2.43 3.16
C ALA A 42 -8.32 -2.21 2.44
N GLU A 43 -9.41 -2.68 3.02
CA GLU A 43 -10.74 -2.58 2.39
C GLU A 43 -11.31 -1.16 2.41
N GLU A 44 -10.74 -0.27 3.21
CA GLU A 44 -11.19 1.11 3.30
C GLU A 44 -10.57 2.00 2.23
N VAL A 45 -9.60 1.49 1.50
CA VAL A 45 -8.86 2.27 0.49
C VAL A 45 -9.44 2.01 -0.90
N PRO A 46 -9.88 3.08 -1.61
CA PRO A 46 -10.36 2.91 -2.98
C PRO A 46 -9.25 2.40 -3.91
N VAL A 47 -9.66 1.66 -4.94
CA VAL A 47 -8.72 1.12 -5.92
C VAL A 47 -7.88 2.23 -6.56
N ALA A 48 -8.49 3.38 -6.80
CA ALA A 48 -7.80 4.52 -7.41
C ALA A 48 -6.57 4.95 -6.60
N GLU A 49 -6.63 4.86 -5.28
CA GLU A 49 -5.48 5.21 -4.44
C GLU A 49 -4.35 4.18 -4.57
N TYR A 50 -4.69 2.90 -4.67
CA TYR A 50 -3.69 1.87 -4.92
C TYR A 50 -3.00 2.07 -6.26
N VAL A 51 -3.78 2.41 -7.28
CA VAL A 51 -3.22 2.68 -8.62
C VAL A 51 -2.29 3.88 -8.59
N ALA A 52 -2.70 4.96 -7.94
CA ALA A 52 -1.87 6.15 -7.81
C ALA A 52 -0.55 5.84 -7.09
N LEU A 53 -0.62 5.03 -6.04
CA LEU A 53 0.57 4.62 -5.30
C LEU A 53 1.50 3.77 -6.19
N ALA A 54 0.92 2.86 -6.96
CA ALA A 54 1.70 2.03 -7.88
C ALA A 54 2.44 2.88 -8.92
N LEU A 55 1.79 3.91 -9.43
CA LEU A 55 2.40 4.83 -10.40
C LEU A 55 3.50 5.69 -9.77
N ALA A 56 3.39 5.98 -8.49
CA ALA A 56 4.39 6.75 -7.75
C ALA A 56 5.59 5.91 -7.33
N THR A 57 5.45 4.60 -7.33
CA THR A 57 6.52 3.70 -6.89
C THR A 57 7.47 3.42 -8.05
N PRO A 58 8.78 3.56 -7.85
CA PRO A 58 9.76 3.22 -8.90
C PRO A 58 9.65 1.75 -9.31
N ALA A 59 9.81 1.52 -10.57
CA ALA A 59 9.78 0.15 -11.11
C ALA A 59 11.02 -0.65 -10.70
#